data_deef0f6f485006ca212f92489817c5ea
#
_entry.id   deef0f6f485006ca212f92489817c5ea
#
_cell.length_a   1.000
_cell.length_b   1.000
_cell.length_c   1.000
_cell.angle_alpha   90.00
_cell.angle_beta   90.00
_cell.angle_gamma   90.00
#
_symmetry.space_group_name_H-M   'P 1'
#
loop_
_entity.id
_entity.type
_entity.pdbx_description
1 polymer ?
#
loop_
_entity_poly.entity_id
_entity_poly.type
_entity_poly.pdbx_seq_one_letter_code
_entity_poly.pdbx_strand_id
1 'polypeptide(L)'
;MSRTIGDAEIKEEKFGGKKGIIIPTPDIMFIDNLGKAKYVVMGCDGIYDVLGNEEIATMFIEAKSHCKTREHYCDIVSDMIIKAAMMKESLCRVLL
;
A
#
# COMPACT_ATOMS: atom_id res chain seq x y z
N MET A 1 -10.50 -9.78 5.50
CA MET A 1 -10.95 -8.76 4.54
C MET A 1 -12.47 -8.68 4.61
N SER A 2 -13.02 -7.51 4.93
CA SER A 2 -14.46 -7.31 5.15
C SER A 2 -15.14 -6.43 4.10
N ARG A 3 -14.34 -5.81 3.21
CA ARG A 3 -14.85 -4.89 2.18
C ARG A 3 -14.14 -5.09 0.86
N THR A 4 -14.92 -5.26 -0.21
CA THR A 4 -14.41 -5.41 -1.57
C THR A 4 -15.41 -4.84 -2.57
N ILE A 5 -14.91 -4.49 -3.75
CA ILE A 5 -15.73 -4.22 -4.93
C ILE A 5 -15.76 -5.53 -5.74
N GLY A 6 -16.94 -5.96 -6.16
CA GLY A 6 -17.09 -7.26 -6.84
C GLY A 6 -17.19 -8.41 -5.85
N ASP A 7 -16.48 -9.49 -6.10
CA ASP A 7 -16.50 -10.72 -5.29
C ASP A 7 -17.92 -11.27 -5.06
N ALA A 8 -18.71 -11.36 -6.12
CA ALA A 8 -20.11 -11.81 -6.05
C ALA A 8 -20.26 -13.19 -5.38
N GLU A 9 -19.32 -14.08 -5.58
CA GLU A 9 -19.31 -15.42 -5.00
C GLU A 9 -19.36 -15.44 -3.48
N ILE A 10 -18.77 -14.42 -2.85
CA ILE A 10 -18.72 -14.28 -1.39
C ILE A 10 -19.92 -13.50 -0.86
N LYS A 11 -20.42 -12.53 -1.64
CA LYS A 11 -21.46 -11.58 -1.23
C LYS A 11 -22.88 -12.10 -1.45
N GLU A 12 -23.10 -12.93 -2.48
CA GLU A 12 -24.42 -13.39 -2.86
C GLU A 12 -24.69 -14.82 -2.40
N GLU A 13 -25.83 -15.01 -1.77
CA GLU A 13 -26.26 -16.33 -1.27
C GLU A 13 -26.37 -17.40 -2.36
N LYS A 14 -26.76 -17.01 -3.59
CA LYS A 14 -26.85 -17.90 -4.75
C LYS A 14 -25.52 -18.56 -5.13
N PHE A 15 -24.38 -17.97 -4.71
CA PHE A 15 -23.03 -18.53 -4.88
C PHE A 15 -22.46 -19.13 -3.60
N GLY A 16 -23.27 -19.29 -2.53
CA GLY A 16 -22.83 -19.81 -1.24
C GLY A 16 -22.27 -18.76 -0.28
N GLY A 17 -22.31 -17.46 -0.64
CA GLY A 17 -21.89 -16.38 0.21
C GLY A 17 -22.96 -15.97 1.23
N LYS A 18 -22.57 -15.15 2.20
CA LYS A 18 -23.49 -14.53 3.17
C LYS A 18 -23.56 -13.03 2.98
N LYS A 19 -24.77 -12.52 2.82
CA LYS A 19 -25.02 -11.08 2.67
C LYS A 19 -24.61 -10.32 3.93
N GLY A 20 -23.91 -9.20 3.75
CA GLY A 20 -23.52 -8.30 4.83
C GLY A 20 -22.21 -8.61 5.54
N ILE A 21 -21.55 -9.74 5.24
CA ILE A 21 -20.23 -10.07 5.80
C ILE A 21 -19.13 -9.32 5.07
N ILE A 22 -19.19 -9.32 3.73
CA ILE A 22 -18.26 -8.53 2.89
C ILE A 22 -19.10 -7.52 2.11
N ILE A 23 -18.79 -6.25 2.28
CA ILE A 23 -19.54 -5.13 1.70
C ILE A 23 -18.62 -4.27 0.80
N PRO A 24 -19.18 -3.56 -0.19
CA PRO A 24 -18.40 -2.66 -1.04
C PRO A 24 -18.18 -1.27 -0.44
N THR A 25 -18.88 -0.93 0.65
CA THR A 25 -18.84 0.40 1.25
C THR A 25 -17.44 0.72 1.79
N PRO A 26 -16.75 1.78 1.31
CA PRO A 26 -15.44 2.15 1.81
C PRO A 26 -15.52 2.94 3.13
N ASP A 27 -14.41 2.96 3.85
CA ASP A 27 -14.17 3.99 4.85
C ASP A 27 -13.65 5.24 4.16
N ILE A 28 -14.19 6.40 4.50
CA ILE A 28 -13.82 7.66 3.89
C ILE A 28 -13.22 8.57 4.95
N MET A 29 -12.04 9.11 4.65
CA MET A 29 -11.37 10.09 5.49
C MET A 29 -11.01 11.30 4.64
N PHE A 30 -11.31 12.50 5.15
CA PHE A 30 -10.91 13.75 4.53
C PHE A 30 -9.66 14.29 5.22
N ILE A 31 -8.66 14.62 4.44
CA ILE A 31 -7.41 15.20 4.94
C ILE A 31 -7.33 16.64 4.47
N ASP A 32 -7.40 17.57 5.43
CA ASP A 32 -7.22 18.99 5.17
C ASP A 32 -5.72 19.34 5.11
N ASN A 33 -5.38 20.44 4.45
CA ASN A 33 -4.01 20.97 4.35
C ASN A 33 -3.00 20.05 3.64
N LEU A 34 -3.42 19.37 2.58
CA LEU A 34 -2.51 18.60 1.72
C LEU A 34 -1.40 19.48 1.09
N GLY A 35 -1.56 20.81 1.08
CA GLY A 35 -0.52 21.73 0.61
C GLY A 35 0.82 21.63 1.36
N LYS A 36 0.83 21.08 2.57
CA LYS A 36 2.05 20.81 3.35
C LYS A 36 2.68 19.46 3.03
N ALA A 37 1.93 18.55 2.45
CA ALA A 37 2.44 17.25 2.05
C ALA A 37 3.26 17.37 0.76
N LYS A 38 4.43 16.77 0.75
CA LYS A 38 5.28 16.72 -0.44
C LYS A 38 4.98 15.53 -1.33
N TYR A 39 4.58 14.43 -0.74
CA TYR A 39 4.33 13.17 -1.42
C TYR A 39 3.12 12.46 -0.83
N VAL A 40 2.46 11.67 -1.66
CA VAL A 40 1.42 10.73 -1.26
C VAL A 40 1.89 9.34 -1.65
N VAL A 41 1.84 8.41 -0.73
CA VAL A 41 2.18 7.01 -0.98
C VAL A 41 0.91 6.18 -0.84
N MET A 42 0.62 5.40 -1.86
CA MET A 42 -0.50 4.47 -1.88
C MET A 42 0.03 3.06 -2.11
N GLY A 43 -0.35 2.14 -1.27
CA GLY A 43 0.09 0.76 -1.36
C GLY A 43 -0.92 -0.20 -0.77
N CYS A 44 -0.68 -1.48 -1.00
CA CYS A 44 -1.47 -2.56 -0.41
C CYS A 44 -0.78 -3.15 0.83
N ASP A 45 -1.36 -4.19 1.39
CA ASP A 45 -0.83 -4.89 2.55
C ASP A 45 0.55 -5.52 2.30
N GLY A 46 0.86 -5.90 1.06
CA GLY A 46 2.20 -6.38 0.70
C GLY A 46 3.32 -5.36 0.99
N ILE A 47 2.99 -4.09 1.08
CA ILE A 47 3.92 -3.03 1.49
C ILE A 47 3.81 -2.77 3.00
N TYR A 48 2.61 -2.47 3.48
CA TYR A 48 2.41 -1.98 4.85
C TYR A 48 2.51 -3.05 5.93
N ASP A 49 2.40 -4.32 5.61
CA ASP A 49 2.62 -5.41 6.56
C ASP A 49 4.10 -5.59 6.92
N VAL A 50 5.01 -5.18 6.04
CA VAL A 50 6.45 -5.38 6.21
C VAL A 50 7.25 -4.09 6.36
N LEU A 51 6.73 -2.96 5.89
CA LEU A 51 7.40 -1.65 5.95
C LEU A 51 6.61 -0.67 6.80
N GLY A 52 7.28 -0.02 7.74
CA GLY A 52 6.71 1.07 8.52
C GLY A 52 6.77 2.41 7.78
N ASN A 53 5.98 3.37 8.21
CA ASN A 53 5.95 4.71 7.62
C ASN A 53 7.31 5.42 7.68
N GLU A 54 8.06 5.22 8.76
CA GLU A 54 9.39 5.82 8.92
C GLU A 54 10.41 5.26 7.92
N GLU A 55 10.34 3.94 7.67
CA GLU A 55 11.21 3.28 6.67
C GLU A 55 10.93 3.82 5.27
N ILE A 56 9.66 3.99 4.91
CA ILE A 56 9.25 4.56 3.63
C ILE A 56 9.73 6.02 3.52
N ALA A 57 9.55 6.83 4.56
CA ALA A 57 10.02 8.20 4.58
C ALA A 57 11.54 8.31 4.40
N THR A 58 12.30 7.41 4.99
CA THR A 58 13.75 7.33 4.84
C THR A 58 14.15 7.07 3.39
N MET A 59 13.43 6.19 2.70
CA MET A 59 13.67 5.91 1.27
C MET A 59 13.47 7.15 0.40
N PHE A 60 12.49 8.00 0.72
CA PHE A 60 12.31 9.28 0.04
C PHE A 60 13.50 10.21 0.23
N ILE A 61 14.06 10.25 1.43
CA ILE A 61 15.23 11.08 1.73
C ILE A 61 16.46 10.57 0.98
N GLU A 62 16.70 9.28 0.99
CA GLU A 62 17.84 8.65 0.29
C GLU A 62 17.76 8.85 -1.22
N ALA A 63 16.59 8.66 -1.81
CA ALA A 63 16.38 8.80 -3.24
C ALA A 63 16.59 10.23 -3.74
N LYS A 64 16.42 11.23 -2.90
CA LYS A 64 16.52 12.63 -3.27
C LYS A 64 17.90 13.00 -3.81
N SER A 65 18.95 12.39 -3.32
CA SER A 65 20.32 12.64 -3.77
C SER A 65 20.65 12.03 -5.14
N HIS A 66 19.83 11.11 -5.65
CA HIS A 66 20.09 10.34 -6.85
C HIS A 66 19.23 10.75 -8.06
N CYS A 67 18.34 11.74 -7.91
CA CYS A 67 17.34 12.07 -8.93
C CYS A 67 17.42 13.51 -9.40
N LYS A 68 17.30 13.70 -10.71
CA LYS A 68 17.33 15.01 -11.35
C LYS A 68 15.95 15.57 -11.66
N THR A 69 14.96 14.71 -11.90
CA THR A 69 13.60 15.10 -12.25
C THR A 69 12.60 14.52 -11.26
N ARG A 70 11.42 15.16 -11.15
CA ARG A 70 10.36 14.73 -10.24
C ARG A 70 9.78 13.36 -10.63
N GLU A 71 9.60 13.09 -11.92
CA GLU A 71 9.08 11.81 -12.43
C GLU A 71 10.06 10.68 -12.16
N HIS A 72 11.30 10.86 -12.48
CA HIS A 72 12.36 9.89 -12.22
C HIS A 72 12.52 9.58 -10.74
N TYR A 73 12.31 10.58 -9.89
CA TYR A 73 12.32 10.43 -8.44
C TYR A 73 11.21 9.49 -7.94
N CYS A 74 9.98 9.67 -8.41
CA CYS A 74 8.87 8.79 -8.04
C CYS A 74 9.08 7.35 -8.48
N ASP A 75 9.62 7.15 -9.66
CA ASP A 75 9.95 5.81 -10.19
C ASP A 75 11.01 5.11 -9.32
N ILE A 76 12.07 5.82 -8.97
CA ILE A 76 13.14 5.26 -8.12
C ILE A 76 12.61 4.91 -6.73
N VAL A 77 11.85 5.80 -6.10
CA VAL A 77 11.29 5.55 -4.76
C VAL A 77 10.32 4.38 -4.77
N SER A 78 9.45 4.31 -5.76
CA SER A 78 8.51 3.19 -5.90
C SER A 78 9.25 1.85 -6.04
N ASP A 79 10.29 1.82 -6.85
CA ASP A 79 11.12 0.65 -7.06
C ASP A 79 11.86 0.24 -5.77
N MET A 80 12.43 1.20 -5.04
CA MET A 80 13.06 0.98 -3.75
C MET A 80 12.10 0.38 -2.73
N ILE A 81 10.89 0.90 -2.63
CA ILE A 81 9.86 0.43 -1.70
C ILE A 81 9.48 -1.02 -2.02
N ILE A 82 9.22 -1.32 -3.28
CA ILE A 82 8.84 -2.66 -3.71
C ILE A 82 9.97 -3.66 -3.43
N LYS A 83 11.19 -3.33 -3.78
CA LYS A 83 12.35 -4.19 -3.53
C LYS A 83 12.58 -4.44 -2.03
N ALA A 84 12.49 -3.41 -1.21
CA ALA A 84 12.62 -3.54 0.24
C ALA A 84 11.53 -4.41 0.85
N ALA A 85 10.29 -4.27 0.40
CA ALA A 85 9.17 -5.09 0.85
C ALA A 85 9.36 -6.56 0.47
N MET A 86 9.79 -6.83 -0.75
CA MET A 86 10.07 -8.20 -1.22
C MET A 86 11.20 -8.84 -0.44
N MET A 87 12.27 -8.12 -0.13
CA MET A 87 13.38 -8.62 0.67
C MET A 87 12.94 -8.96 2.10
N LYS A 88 12.17 -8.11 2.75
CA LYS A 88 11.65 -8.36 4.10
C LYS A 88 10.70 -9.55 4.15
N GLU A 89 9.81 -9.66 3.17
CA GLU A 89 8.89 -10.80 3.07
C GLU A 89 9.66 -12.12 2.90
N SER A 90 10.69 -12.13 2.05
CA SER A 90 11.55 -13.31 1.86
C SER A 90 12.27 -13.71 3.13
N LEU A 91 12.80 -12.77 3.91
CA LEU A 91 13.43 -13.03 5.20
C LEU A 91 12.45 -13.61 6.21
N CYS A 92 11.23 -13.07 6.29
CA CYS A 92 10.19 -13.59 7.17
C CYS A 92 9.83 -15.05 6.83
N ARG A 93 9.76 -15.40 5.55
CA ARG A 93 9.50 -16.78 5.11
C ARG A 93 10.61 -17.74 5.46
N VAL A 94 11.87 -17.30 5.43
CA VAL A 94 13.03 -18.12 5.78
C VAL A 94 13.11 -18.35 7.29
N LEU A 95 12.70 -17.38 8.11
CA LEU A 95 12.74 -17.44 9.57
C LEU A 95 11.57 -18.19 10.21
N LEU A 96 10.50 -18.40 9.46
CA LEU A 96 9.33 -19.13 9.89
C LEU A 96 9.34 -20.57 9.39
#